data_69a52f6e30585d3c32f4de95f44a1818
#
_entry.id   69a52f6e30585d3c32f4de95f44a1818
#
_cell.length_a   1.000
_cell.length_b   1.000
_cell.length_c   1.000
_cell.angle_alpha   90.00
_cell.angle_beta   90.00
_cell.angle_gamma   90.00
#
_symmetry.space_group_name_H-M   'P 1'
#
loop_
_entity.id
_entity.type
_entity.pdbx_description
1 polymer ?
#
loop_
_entity_poly.entity_id
_entity_poly.type
_entity_poly.pdbx_seq_one_letter_code
_entity_poly.pdbx_strand_id
1 'polypeptide(L)'
;QAFMIESLAKMPTWRRSFLNAFSRSNMPLDAMAGLYNGLLKQSGLDVSEYQPWLARLIKERRYMQAYVTWAQLIPENQRKYLGNVFDGGFEVPQEEQFGNFAWNTQPTKGAQMYWARSRGVMGETAFFVHFEGGRTPYSNLQQVLVLPPGKWHLRYRAKANNLDSERGLIWRISCLDNGSTLAETSPMRGMFDWQEFSLEFSIPAECGGQSLTLMIPARIAAETQIQGDLWLDEVSIQPTETKL
;
A
#
# COMPACT_ATOMS: atom_id res chain seq x y z
N GLN A 1 1.39 -32.62 9.28
CA GLN A 1 1.45 -31.51 8.32
C GLN A 1 1.41 -32.01 6.88
N ALA A 2 2.22 -33.01 6.48
CA ALA A 2 2.21 -33.58 5.12
C ALA A 2 0.82 -34.05 4.68
N PHE A 3 0.12 -34.84 5.50
CA PHE A 3 -1.25 -35.30 5.22
C PHE A 3 -2.25 -34.14 5.00
N MET A 4 -2.13 -33.07 5.78
CA MET A 4 -3.01 -31.89 5.65
C MET A 4 -2.74 -31.16 4.32
N ILE A 5 -1.46 -30.99 3.94
CA ILE A 5 -1.07 -30.38 2.66
C ILE A 5 -1.64 -31.21 1.50
N GLU A 6 -1.47 -32.53 1.54
CA GLU A 6 -1.99 -33.46 0.51
C GLU A 6 -3.52 -33.38 0.38
N SER A 7 -4.23 -33.34 1.51
CA SER A 7 -5.69 -33.23 1.51
C SER A 7 -6.18 -31.90 0.95
N LEU A 8 -5.54 -30.78 1.31
CA LEU A 8 -5.89 -29.45 0.84
C LEU A 8 -5.45 -29.22 -0.62
N ALA A 9 -4.37 -29.88 -1.07
CA ALA A 9 -3.90 -29.79 -2.45
C ALA A 9 -4.92 -30.38 -3.47
N LYS A 10 -5.83 -31.24 -3.03
CA LYS A 10 -6.95 -31.76 -3.83
C LYS A 10 -8.05 -30.72 -4.10
N MET A 11 -7.87 -29.47 -3.66
CA MET A 11 -8.80 -28.35 -3.87
C MET A 11 -10.23 -28.61 -3.35
N PRO A 12 -10.41 -29.12 -2.10
CA PRO A 12 -11.75 -29.35 -1.57
C PRO A 12 -12.51 -28.03 -1.41
N THR A 13 -13.83 -28.03 -1.53
CA THR A 13 -14.69 -26.85 -1.45
C THR A 13 -14.56 -26.06 -0.15
N TRP A 14 -14.17 -26.73 0.94
CA TRP A 14 -13.94 -26.12 2.25
C TRP A 14 -12.52 -25.55 2.47
N ARG A 15 -11.59 -25.72 1.51
CA ARG A 15 -10.17 -25.29 1.61
C ARG A 15 -10.04 -23.83 2.01
N ARG A 16 -10.71 -22.93 1.29
CA ARG A 16 -10.67 -21.48 1.57
C ARG A 16 -11.15 -21.15 2.98
N SER A 17 -12.27 -21.74 3.41
CA SER A 17 -12.81 -21.53 4.77
C SER A 17 -11.85 -22.04 5.84
N PHE A 18 -11.24 -23.20 5.60
CA PHE A 18 -10.22 -23.76 6.49
C PHE A 18 -9.01 -22.83 6.60
N LEU A 19 -8.40 -22.39 5.48
CA LEU A 19 -7.23 -21.52 5.49
C LEU A 19 -7.52 -20.20 6.19
N ASN A 20 -8.71 -19.66 6.02
CA ASN A 20 -9.17 -18.45 6.69
C ASN A 20 -9.28 -18.64 8.22
N ALA A 21 -9.86 -19.75 8.67
CA ALA A 21 -9.94 -20.10 10.08
C ALA A 21 -8.56 -20.42 10.67
N PHE A 22 -7.73 -21.15 9.93
CA PHE A 22 -6.38 -21.53 10.34
C PHE A 22 -5.47 -20.32 10.55
N SER A 23 -5.48 -19.34 9.64
CA SER A 23 -4.69 -18.11 9.78
C SER A 23 -5.12 -17.22 10.95
N ARG A 24 -6.37 -17.37 11.43
CA ARG A 24 -6.88 -16.67 12.63
C ARG A 24 -6.67 -17.44 13.93
N SER A 25 -6.24 -18.70 13.85
CA SER A 25 -6.03 -19.55 15.02
C SER A 25 -4.75 -19.13 15.80
N ASN A 26 -4.59 -19.67 17.00
CA ASN A 26 -3.39 -19.46 17.82
C ASN A 26 -2.22 -20.39 17.45
N MET A 27 -2.25 -20.98 16.25
CA MET A 27 -1.13 -21.83 15.79
C MET A 27 0.16 -21.03 15.63
N PRO A 28 1.33 -21.66 15.93
CA PRO A 28 2.62 -21.04 15.71
C PRO A 28 2.82 -20.63 14.23
N LEU A 29 3.46 -19.49 13.99
CA LEU A 29 3.69 -18.97 12.64
C LEU A 29 4.47 -19.94 11.75
N ASP A 30 5.46 -20.66 12.31
CA ASP A 30 6.25 -21.63 11.55
C ASP A 30 5.42 -22.82 11.04
N ALA A 31 4.46 -23.28 11.84
CA ALA A 31 3.53 -24.32 11.42
C ALA A 31 2.59 -23.81 10.30
N MET A 32 2.14 -22.56 10.39
CA MET A 32 1.35 -21.92 9.33
C MET A 32 2.18 -21.73 8.06
N ALA A 33 3.39 -21.19 8.17
CA ALA A 33 4.29 -21.00 7.04
C ALA A 33 4.57 -22.33 6.31
N GLY A 34 4.81 -23.41 7.06
CA GLY A 34 5.02 -24.74 6.50
C GLY A 34 3.80 -25.23 5.69
N LEU A 35 2.57 -24.98 6.17
CA LEU A 35 1.36 -25.34 5.43
C LEU A 35 1.22 -24.51 4.15
N TYR A 36 1.29 -23.19 4.24
CA TYR A 36 1.14 -22.28 3.09
C TYR A 36 2.21 -22.53 2.02
N ASN A 37 3.50 -22.68 2.42
CA ASN A 37 4.58 -23.01 1.51
C ASN A 37 4.41 -24.38 0.84
N GLY A 38 3.91 -25.37 1.58
CA GLY A 38 3.61 -26.69 1.04
C GLY A 38 2.49 -26.65 -0.02
N LEU A 39 1.42 -25.93 0.25
CA LEU A 39 0.31 -25.75 -0.68
C LEU A 39 0.73 -24.97 -1.93
N LEU A 40 1.55 -23.93 -1.77
CA LEU A 40 2.07 -23.15 -2.89
C LEU A 40 2.83 -24.04 -3.88
N LYS A 41 3.65 -24.96 -3.36
CA LYS A 41 4.45 -25.89 -4.18
C LYS A 41 3.62 -26.97 -4.86
N GLN A 42 2.55 -27.45 -4.22
CA GLN A 42 1.78 -28.62 -4.71
C GLN A 42 0.59 -28.25 -5.60
N SER A 43 -0.17 -27.22 -5.25
CA SER A 43 -1.43 -26.89 -5.91
C SER A 43 -1.61 -25.42 -6.25
N GLY A 44 -0.65 -24.59 -5.87
CA GLY A 44 -0.83 -23.15 -5.87
C GLY A 44 -1.84 -22.69 -4.81
N LEU A 45 -1.97 -21.39 -4.67
CA LEU A 45 -2.94 -20.72 -3.80
C LEU A 45 -3.44 -19.47 -4.52
N ASP A 46 -4.74 -19.23 -4.46
CA ASP A 46 -5.28 -17.98 -4.98
C ASP A 46 -5.12 -16.83 -3.97
N VAL A 47 -5.33 -15.61 -4.46
CA VAL A 47 -5.19 -14.38 -3.64
C VAL A 47 -6.07 -14.43 -2.39
N SER A 48 -7.30 -14.92 -2.49
CA SER A 48 -8.24 -14.98 -1.37
C SER A 48 -7.85 -15.99 -0.29
N GLU A 49 -7.05 -16.98 -0.65
CA GLU A 49 -6.49 -17.97 0.26
C GLU A 49 -5.25 -17.45 0.98
N TYR A 50 -4.48 -16.58 0.31
CA TYR A 50 -3.26 -15.96 0.88
C TYR A 50 -3.51 -14.75 1.75
N GLN A 51 -4.48 -13.93 1.42
CA GLN A 51 -4.74 -12.68 2.14
C GLN A 51 -4.81 -12.83 3.67
N PRO A 52 -5.51 -13.85 4.24
CA PRO A 52 -5.55 -14.03 5.68
C PRO A 52 -4.19 -14.34 6.32
N TRP A 53 -3.32 -15.04 5.58
CA TRP A 53 -1.96 -15.33 6.01
C TRP A 53 -1.08 -14.08 6.01
N LEU A 54 -1.11 -13.30 4.92
CA LEU A 54 -0.39 -12.01 4.86
C LEU A 54 -0.83 -11.06 5.98
N ALA A 55 -2.14 -10.96 6.23
CA ALA A 55 -2.69 -10.15 7.30
C ALA A 55 -2.18 -10.62 8.69
N ARG A 56 -2.08 -11.95 8.89
CA ARG A 56 -1.53 -12.52 10.12
C ARG A 56 -0.05 -12.18 10.29
N LEU A 57 0.76 -12.29 9.26
CA LEU A 57 2.18 -11.94 9.30
C LEU A 57 2.38 -10.46 9.65
N ILE A 58 1.60 -9.56 9.05
CA ILE A 58 1.63 -8.12 9.35
C ILE A 58 1.23 -7.87 10.81
N LYS A 59 0.16 -8.51 11.30
CA LYS A 59 -0.29 -8.41 12.69
C LYS A 59 0.79 -8.84 13.69
N GLU A 60 1.56 -9.87 13.34
CA GLU A 60 2.66 -10.39 14.17
C GLU A 60 3.99 -9.67 13.90
N ARG A 61 3.95 -8.53 13.19
CA ARG A 61 5.11 -7.68 12.85
C ARG A 61 6.20 -8.42 12.04
N ARG A 62 5.82 -9.46 11.29
CA ARG A 62 6.68 -10.20 10.37
C ARG A 62 6.64 -9.57 8.98
N TYR A 63 6.88 -8.27 8.90
CA TYR A 63 6.68 -7.45 7.69
C TYR A 63 7.50 -7.95 6.50
N MET A 64 8.80 -8.21 6.70
CA MET A 64 9.66 -8.73 5.64
C MET A 64 9.20 -10.10 5.13
N GLN A 65 8.79 -10.99 6.04
CA GLN A 65 8.25 -12.30 5.65
C GLN A 65 6.93 -12.14 4.88
N ALA A 66 6.07 -11.23 5.30
CA ALA A 66 4.83 -10.92 4.59
C ALA A 66 5.11 -10.35 3.19
N TYR A 67 6.07 -9.42 3.06
CA TYR A 67 6.47 -8.83 1.79
C TYR A 67 7.03 -9.89 0.83
N VAL A 68 7.99 -10.70 1.26
CA VAL A 68 8.57 -11.77 0.43
C VAL A 68 7.51 -12.77 -0.03
N THR A 69 6.61 -13.16 0.89
CA THR A 69 5.51 -14.05 0.55
C THR A 69 4.58 -13.41 -0.49
N TRP A 70 4.21 -12.16 -0.32
CA TRP A 70 3.38 -11.42 -1.26
C TRP A 70 4.07 -11.25 -2.62
N ALA A 71 5.36 -10.89 -2.65
CA ALA A 71 6.12 -10.70 -3.88
C ALA A 71 6.24 -11.98 -4.73
N GLN A 72 6.23 -13.15 -4.09
CA GLN A 72 6.21 -14.45 -4.79
C GLN A 72 4.88 -14.72 -5.50
N LEU A 73 3.79 -14.08 -5.07
CA LEU A 73 2.44 -14.26 -5.61
C LEU A 73 2.11 -13.30 -6.74
N ILE A 74 2.88 -12.24 -6.89
CA ILE A 74 2.68 -11.25 -7.95
C ILE A 74 2.87 -11.91 -9.32
N PRO A 75 1.94 -11.69 -10.27
CA PRO A 75 2.07 -12.11 -11.65
C PRO A 75 3.40 -11.67 -12.28
N GLU A 76 3.95 -12.48 -13.16
CA GLU A 76 5.27 -12.22 -13.75
C GLU A 76 5.36 -10.86 -14.47
N ASN A 77 4.30 -10.50 -15.19
CA ASN A 77 4.19 -9.20 -15.87
C ASN A 77 4.17 -7.98 -14.94
N GLN A 78 3.82 -8.17 -13.65
CA GLN A 78 3.80 -7.11 -12.66
C GLN A 78 5.11 -7.02 -11.85
N ARG A 79 5.99 -8.02 -11.92
CA ARG A 79 7.26 -8.04 -11.15
C ARG A 79 8.20 -6.88 -11.48
N LYS A 80 8.09 -6.32 -12.68
CA LYS A 80 8.85 -5.12 -13.08
C LYS A 80 8.52 -3.87 -12.27
N TYR A 81 7.38 -3.86 -11.59
CA TYR A 81 6.95 -2.75 -10.72
C TYR A 81 7.32 -2.95 -9.25
N LEU A 82 7.98 -4.08 -8.90
CA LEU A 82 8.51 -4.29 -7.54
C LEU A 82 9.59 -3.28 -7.20
N GLY A 83 9.50 -2.72 -6.00
CA GLY A 83 10.44 -1.73 -5.48
C GLY A 83 10.13 -1.41 -4.02
N ASN A 84 10.74 -0.35 -3.51
CA ASN A 84 10.44 0.18 -2.18
C ASN A 84 8.99 0.73 -2.09
N VAL A 85 8.48 1.21 -3.23
CA VAL A 85 7.06 1.45 -3.51
C VAL A 85 6.71 0.55 -4.69
N PHE A 86 5.68 -0.27 -4.56
CA PHE A 86 5.18 -1.07 -5.65
C PHE A 86 4.31 -0.20 -6.56
N ASP A 87 4.53 -0.32 -7.89
CA ASP A 87 3.73 0.36 -8.90
C ASP A 87 3.54 1.87 -8.63
N GLY A 88 4.64 2.56 -8.37
CA GLY A 88 4.60 4.00 -8.10
C GLY A 88 4.13 4.86 -9.28
N GLY A 89 4.07 4.28 -10.49
CA GLY A 89 3.50 4.88 -11.70
C GLY A 89 2.02 4.52 -11.94
N PHE A 90 1.37 3.75 -11.07
CA PHE A 90 -0.04 3.36 -11.17
C PHE A 90 -0.39 2.66 -12.49
N GLU A 91 0.51 1.82 -13.02
CA GLU A 91 0.37 1.11 -14.30
C GLU A 91 -0.31 -0.26 -14.18
N VAL A 92 -0.36 -0.84 -12.98
CA VAL A 92 -1.10 -2.08 -12.71
C VAL A 92 -2.57 -1.74 -12.50
N PRO A 93 -3.51 -2.33 -13.26
CA PRO A 93 -4.94 -2.06 -13.07
C PRO A 93 -5.38 -2.23 -11.60
N GLN A 94 -6.23 -1.34 -11.13
CA GLN A 94 -6.65 -1.30 -9.73
C GLN A 94 -7.29 -2.62 -9.28
N GLU A 95 -8.05 -3.28 -10.14
CA GLU A 95 -8.71 -4.57 -9.91
C GLU A 95 -7.74 -5.75 -9.84
N GLU A 96 -6.53 -5.60 -10.38
CA GLU A 96 -5.47 -6.60 -10.31
C GLU A 96 -4.56 -6.45 -9.10
N GLN A 97 -4.68 -5.33 -8.37
CA GLN A 97 -3.89 -5.07 -7.17
C GLN A 97 -4.43 -5.86 -5.98
N PHE A 98 -3.53 -6.46 -5.20
CA PHE A 98 -3.93 -7.22 -4.02
C PHE A 98 -2.91 -7.13 -2.88
N GLY A 99 -3.42 -7.31 -1.66
CA GLY A 99 -2.60 -7.28 -0.45
C GLY A 99 -2.22 -5.86 -0.04
N ASN A 100 -1.57 -5.77 1.10
CA ASN A 100 -1.26 -4.48 1.73
C ASN A 100 -0.02 -3.80 1.12
N PHE A 101 0.80 -4.55 0.36
CA PHE A 101 2.01 -4.05 -0.30
C PHE A 101 1.75 -3.50 -1.70
N ALA A 102 0.55 -3.71 -2.26
CA ALA A 102 0.04 -2.99 -3.41
C ALA A 102 -0.75 -1.74 -2.96
N TRP A 103 -1.09 -0.87 -3.90
CA TRP A 103 -1.94 0.27 -3.60
C TRP A 103 -3.33 -0.18 -3.17
N ASN A 104 -3.72 0.23 -1.99
CA ASN A 104 -5.03 -0.06 -1.42
C ASN A 104 -5.85 1.23 -1.37
N THR A 105 -7.02 1.20 -2.02
CA THR A 105 -7.99 2.28 -1.97
C THR A 105 -9.25 1.79 -1.25
N GLN A 106 -9.72 2.57 -0.29
CA GLN A 106 -10.98 2.30 0.39
C GLN A 106 -12.03 3.30 -0.10
N PRO A 107 -13.21 2.84 -0.55
CA PRO A 107 -14.29 3.75 -0.90
C PRO A 107 -14.61 4.72 0.23
N THR A 108 -14.81 5.99 -0.09
CA THR A 108 -15.23 7.01 0.86
C THR A 108 -16.27 7.92 0.25
N LYS A 109 -17.20 8.39 1.06
CA LYS A 109 -18.22 9.34 0.59
C LYS A 109 -17.55 10.68 0.26
N GLY A 110 -17.90 11.25 -0.88
CA GLY A 110 -17.40 12.55 -1.33
C GLY A 110 -16.05 12.52 -2.05
N ALA A 111 -15.52 11.32 -2.36
CA ALA A 111 -14.35 11.17 -3.22
C ALA A 111 -14.51 9.99 -4.18
N GLN A 112 -14.13 10.20 -5.44
CA GLN A 112 -14.05 9.17 -6.48
C GLN A 112 -12.60 8.96 -6.85
N MET A 113 -12.13 7.70 -6.81
CA MET A 113 -10.72 7.33 -7.01
C MET A 113 -10.61 6.26 -8.09
N TYR A 114 -9.68 6.45 -9.04
CA TYR A 114 -9.37 5.45 -10.07
C TYR A 114 -8.02 5.74 -10.73
N TRP A 115 -7.49 4.77 -11.48
CA TRP A 115 -6.34 4.93 -12.34
C TRP A 115 -6.82 5.53 -13.67
N ALA A 116 -6.40 6.75 -13.97
CA ALA A 116 -6.82 7.50 -15.14
C ALA A 116 -5.70 7.58 -16.17
N ARG A 117 -6.02 7.38 -17.44
CA ARG A 117 -5.08 7.77 -18.51
C ARG A 117 -4.78 9.25 -18.42
N SER A 118 -3.52 9.60 -18.41
CA SER A 118 -3.09 11.00 -18.26
C SER A 118 -1.95 11.34 -19.22
N ARG A 119 -1.87 12.62 -19.58
CA ARG A 119 -0.72 13.15 -20.33
C ARG A 119 0.28 13.80 -19.38
N GLY A 120 1.58 13.72 -19.70
CA GLY A 120 2.64 14.31 -18.89
C GLY A 120 3.08 13.45 -17.71
N VAL A 121 2.74 12.15 -17.75
CA VAL A 121 3.13 11.10 -16.80
C VAL A 121 4.19 10.21 -17.41
N MET A 122 4.87 9.41 -16.59
CA MET A 122 5.76 8.36 -17.06
C MET A 122 4.93 7.08 -17.20
N GLY A 123 4.66 6.66 -18.44
CA GLY A 123 3.76 5.56 -18.73
C GLY A 123 2.44 6.01 -19.33
N GLU A 124 1.33 5.36 -18.99
CA GLU A 124 0.01 5.66 -19.57
C GLU A 124 -1.00 6.17 -18.55
N THR A 125 -0.81 5.85 -17.28
CA THR A 125 -1.80 6.09 -16.23
C THR A 125 -1.25 6.90 -15.05
N ALA A 126 -2.15 7.44 -14.25
CA ALA A 126 -1.86 8.12 -12.99
C ALA A 126 -3.00 7.80 -12.00
N PHE A 127 -2.73 7.83 -10.72
CA PHE A 127 -3.79 7.87 -9.72
C PHE A 127 -4.54 9.18 -9.84
N PHE A 128 -5.86 9.09 -9.85
CA PHE A 128 -6.75 10.25 -9.88
C PHE A 128 -7.76 10.19 -8.73
N VAL A 129 -7.98 11.33 -8.08
CA VAL A 129 -9.06 11.50 -7.12
C VAL A 129 -9.81 12.80 -7.41
N HIS A 130 -11.14 12.68 -7.50
CA HIS A 130 -12.08 13.80 -7.57
C HIS A 130 -12.80 13.94 -6.24
N PHE A 131 -12.81 15.14 -5.66
CA PHE A 131 -13.56 15.48 -4.46
C PHE A 131 -14.80 16.28 -4.84
N GLU A 132 -15.98 15.74 -4.48
CA GLU A 132 -17.29 16.31 -4.84
C GLU A 132 -17.64 17.60 -4.07
N GLY A 133 -16.81 17.98 -3.11
CA GLY A 133 -17.09 19.05 -2.15
C GLY A 133 -17.76 18.54 -0.87
N GLY A 134 -17.53 19.24 0.23
CA GLY A 134 -18.05 18.87 1.53
C GLY A 134 -17.01 18.20 2.43
N ARG A 135 -17.47 17.65 3.56
CA ARG A 135 -16.60 17.02 4.56
C ARG A 135 -16.26 15.59 4.14
N THR A 136 -15.02 15.38 3.77
CA THR A 136 -14.47 14.07 3.36
C THR A 136 -13.25 13.74 4.22
N PRO A 137 -13.38 12.89 5.24
CA PRO A 137 -12.24 12.46 6.06
C PRO A 137 -11.37 11.50 5.24
N TYR A 138 -10.57 12.04 4.35
CA TYR A 138 -9.80 11.28 3.38
C TYR A 138 -8.51 10.71 3.97
N SER A 139 -8.34 9.39 3.87
CA SER A 139 -7.14 8.63 4.22
C SER A 139 -7.17 7.30 3.45
N ASN A 140 -7.34 7.35 2.14
CA ASN A 140 -7.91 6.25 1.37
C ASN A 140 -6.98 5.66 0.30
N LEU A 141 -5.84 6.26 0.01
CA LEU A 141 -4.78 5.64 -0.80
C LEU A 141 -3.60 5.31 0.10
N GLN A 142 -3.27 4.03 0.21
CA GLN A 142 -2.20 3.60 1.11
C GLN A 142 -1.46 2.37 0.61
N GLN A 143 -0.21 2.24 1.06
CA GLN A 143 0.63 1.08 0.81
C GLN A 143 1.50 0.78 2.04
N VAL A 144 1.65 -0.50 2.38
CA VAL A 144 2.61 -0.95 3.40
C VAL A 144 4.01 -1.02 2.78
N LEU A 145 4.99 -0.52 3.50
CA LEU A 145 6.38 -0.52 3.12
C LEU A 145 7.21 -1.36 4.09
N VAL A 146 8.35 -1.88 3.62
CA VAL A 146 9.32 -2.60 4.45
C VAL A 146 10.71 -2.05 4.13
N LEU A 147 10.98 -0.88 4.67
CA LEU A 147 12.24 -0.19 4.49
C LEU A 147 13.14 -0.41 5.72
N PRO A 148 14.41 -0.75 5.55
CA PRO A 148 15.34 -0.86 6.66
C PRO A 148 15.59 0.51 7.35
N PRO A 149 16.07 0.50 8.61
CA PRO A 149 16.49 1.72 9.29
C PRO A 149 17.49 2.52 8.47
N GLY A 150 17.34 3.84 8.45
CA GLY A 150 18.23 4.72 7.68
C GLY A 150 17.53 5.98 7.17
N LYS A 151 18.25 6.71 6.32
CA LYS A 151 17.75 7.93 5.68
C LYS A 151 17.21 7.62 4.30
N TRP A 152 16.04 8.19 4.00
CA TRP A 152 15.27 7.91 2.81
C TRP A 152 14.76 9.20 2.17
N HIS A 153 14.49 9.13 0.88
CA HIS A 153 13.97 10.23 0.09
C HIS A 153 12.73 9.76 -0.66
N LEU A 154 11.56 10.30 -0.32
CA LEU A 154 10.31 10.16 -1.07
C LEU A 154 10.31 11.20 -2.20
N ARG A 155 10.00 10.78 -3.42
CA ARG A 155 9.68 11.64 -4.57
C ARG A 155 8.37 11.22 -5.19
N TYR A 156 7.64 12.19 -5.71
CA TYR A 156 6.43 11.93 -6.47
C TYR A 156 6.11 13.13 -7.36
N ARG A 157 5.35 12.90 -8.40
CA ARG A 157 4.77 13.99 -9.20
C ARG A 157 3.29 14.13 -8.89
N ALA A 158 2.83 15.36 -8.91
CA ALA A 158 1.42 15.67 -8.69
C ALA A 158 0.97 16.81 -9.60
N LYS A 159 -0.34 16.81 -9.90
CA LYS A 159 -1.07 17.87 -10.58
C LYS A 159 -2.38 18.08 -9.85
N ALA A 160 -2.80 19.33 -9.68
CA ALA A 160 -4.07 19.65 -9.04
C ALA A 160 -4.86 20.67 -9.86
N ASN A 161 -6.19 20.49 -9.84
CA ASN A 161 -7.12 21.42 -10.45
C ASN A 161 -8.20 21.82 -9.42
N ASN A 162 -8.19 23.11 -9.05
CA ASN A 162 -9.11 23.69 -8.06
C ASN A 162 -9.19 22.87 -6.76
N LEU A 163 -8.07 22.30 -6.29
CA LEU A 163 -8.01 21.54 -5.06
C LEU A 163 -8.10 22.51 -3.86
N ASP A 164 -9.34 22.75 -3.43
CA ASP A 164 -9.64 23.66 -2.34
C ASP A 164 -9.86 22.87 -1.05
N SER A 165 -8.96 23.09 -0.12
CA SER A 165 -8.94 22.49 1.22
C SER A 165 -8.11 23.34 2.17
N GLU A 166 -8.60 23.57 3.37
CA GLU A 166 -7.85 24.30 4.40
C GLU A 166 -6.52 23.61 4.74
N ARG A 167 -6.55 22.28 4.88
CA ARG A 167 -5.38 21.47 5.25
C ARG A 167 -4.58 20.98 4.05
N GLY A 168 -5.23 20.80 2.90
CA GLY A 168 -4.65 20.15 1.72
C GLY A 168 -4.44 18.65 1.91
N LEU A 169 -3.92 18.00 0.87
CA LEU A 169 -3.55 16.59 0.90
C LEU A 169 -2.06 16.44 1.15
N ILE A 170 -1.69 15.50 2.01
CA ILE A 170 -0.29 15.16 2.30
C ILE A 170 -0.06 13.66 2.13
N TRP A 171 1.19 13.30 1.83
CA TRP A 171 1.67 11.98 2.15
C TRP A 171 2.17 11.94 3.58
N ARG A 172 1.70 10.95 4.33
CA ARG A 172 2.19 10.62 5.66
C ARG A 172 2.88 9.28 5.64
N ILE A 173 4.06 9.20 6.25
CA ILE A 173 4.77 7.96 6.52
C ILE A 173 4.65 7.70 8.02
N SER A 174 4.09 6.56 8.39
CA SER A 174 3.92 6.17 9.80
C SER A 174 4.54 4.81 10.08
N CYS A 175 5.04 4.62 11.29
CA CYS A 175 5.53 3.33 11.75
C CYS A 175 4.36 2.42 12.15
N LEU A 176 4.31 1.21 11.62
CA LEU A 176 3.25 0.24 11.93
C LEU A 176 3.40 -0.38 13.32
N ASP A 177 4.61 -0.36 13.89
CA ASP A 177 4.86 -0.99 15.20
C ASP A 177 4.25 -0.20 16.38
N ASN A 178 4.20 1.12 16.25
CA ASN A 178 3.75 2.00 17.35
C ASN A 178 2.80 3.12 16.90
N GLY A 179 2.50 3.21 15.60
CA GLY A 179 1.61 4.23 15.04
C GLY A 179 2.21 5.63 14.96
N SER A 180 3.50 5.80 15.29
CA SER A 180 4.13 7.14 15.25
C SER A 180 4.25 7.65 13.82
N THR A 181 4.04 8.94 13.63
CA THR A 181 4.32 9.63 12.37
C THR A 181 5.84 9.82 12.23
N LEU A 182 6.41 9.28 11.17
CA LEU A 182 7.83 9.44 10.84
C LEU A 182 8.07 10.69 10.02
N ALA A 183 7.18 10.99 9.06
CA ALA A 183 7.29 12.17 8.21
C ALA A 183 5.95 12.53 7.54
N GLU A 184 5.84 13.80 7.13
CA GLU A 184 4.72 14.35 6.37
C GLU A 184 5.25 15.29 5.29
N THR A 185 4.66 15.23 4.09
CA THR A 185 4.97 16.18 3.02
C THR A 185 4.32 17.54 3.25
N SER A 186 4.78 18.56 2.54
CA SER A 186 4.02 19.79 2.42
C SER A 186 2.64 19.55 1.81
N PRO A 187 1.60 20.28 2.24
CA PRO A 187 0.24 20.07 1.74
C PRO A 187 0.09 20.50 0.28
N MET A 188 -0.51 19.62 -0.52
CA MET A 188 -0.94 19.89 -1.89
C MET A 188 -2.32 20.56 -1.85
N ARG A 189 -2.45 21.74 -2.49
CA ARG A 189 -3.69 22.51 -2.61
C ARG A 189 -3.61 23.54 -3.71
N GLY A 190 -4.74 24.03 -4.18
CA GLY A 190 -4.83 25.05 -5.21
C GLY A 190 -4.85 24.48 -6.62
N MET A 191 -4.19 25.16 -7.53
CA MET A 191 -4.07 24.77 -8.94
C MET A 191 -2.60 24.77 -9.33
N PHE A 192 -2.13 23.64 -9.86
CA PHE A 192 -0.78 23.51 -10.40
C PHE A 192 -0.74 22.39 -11.44
N ASP A 193 0.13 22.53 -12.42
CA ASP A 193 0.39 21.48 -13.40
C ASP A 193 1.43 20.49 -12.85
N TRP A 194 1.71 19.41 -13.60
CA TRP A 194 2.63 18.37 -13.18
C TRP A 194 3.96 18.95 -12.67
N GLN A 195 4.24 18.75 -11.40
CA GLN A 195 5.50 19.13 -10.76
C GLN A 195 5.95 18.05 -9.79
N GLU A 196 7.25 18.01 -9.55
CA GLU A 196 7.87 17.08 -8.60
C GLU A 196 7.81 17.66 -7.18
N PHE A 197 7.52 16.76 -6.24
CA PHE A 197 7.59 16.99 -4.80
C PHE A 197 8.55 15.99 -4.18
N SER A 198 9.16 16.36 -3.07
CA SER A 198 10.08 15.47 -2.37
C SER A 198 10.07 15.69 -0.87
N LEU A 199 10.50 14.65 -0.13
CA LEU A 199 10.63 14.66 1.32
C LEU A 199 11.76 13.74 1.75
N GLU A 200 12.71 14.26 2.50
CA GLU A 200 13.70 13.44 3.23
C GLU A 200 13.14 13.01 4.59
N PHE A 201 13.36 11.76 4.94
CA PHE A 201 12.92 11.23 6.23
C PHE A 201 13.86 10.14 6.75
N SER A 202 13.69 9.75 8.01
CA SER A 202 14.48 8.72 8.64
C SER A 202 13.60 7.65 9.24
N ILE A 203 14.03 6.41 9.13
CA ILE A 203 13.38 5.25 9.75
C ILE A 203 14.24 4.80 10.94
N PRO A 204 13.70 4.79 12.15
CA PRO A 204 14.41 4.34 13.33
C PRO A 204 14.50 2.80 13.39
N ALA A 205 15.45 2.28 14.16
CA ALA A 205 15.74 0.83 14.24
C ALA A 205 14.55 0.00 14.76
N GLU A 206 13.71 0.58 15.57
CA GLU A 206 12.52 -0.07 16.17
C GLU A 206 11.30 -0.11 15.24
N CYS A 207 11.39 0.42 14.03
CA CYS A 207 10.29 0.45 13.07
C CYS A 207 10.50 -0.57 11.94
N GLY A 208 9.96 -1.75 12.10
CA GLY A 208 10.11 -2.86 11.14
C GLY A 208 9.22 -2.78 9.91
N GLY A 209 8.10 -2.05 9.97
CA GLY A 209 7.18 -1.81 8.86
C GLY A 209 6.62 -0.40 8.87
N GLN A 210 6.34 0.16 7.70
CA GLN A 210 5.80 1.50 7.57
C GLN A 210 4.52 1.49 6.72
N SER A 211 3.70 2.53 6.88
CA SER A 211 2.61 2.84 5.94
C SER A 211 2.88 4.17 5.26
N LEU A 212 2.72 4.19 3.94
CA LEU A 212 2.62 5.41 3.14
C LEU A 212 1.15 5.68 2.87
N THR A 213 0.62 6.82 3.29
CA THR A 213 -0.81 7.13 3.20
C THR A 213 -1.04 8.53 2.68
N LEU A 214 -1.84 8.66 1.62
CA LEU A 214 -2.36 9.95 1.16
C LEU A 214 -3.59 10.33 1.98
N MET A 215 -3.54 11.50 2.64
CA MET A 215 -4.58 11.90 3.57
C MET A 215 -4.74 13.41 3.74
N ILE A 216 -5.87 13.83 4.30
CA ILE A 216 -6.04 15.17 4.86
C ILE A 216 -5.60 15.13 6.33
N PRO A 217 -4.63 15.94 6.77
CA PRO A 217 -4.17 15.97 8.16
C PRO A 217 -5.10 16.80 9.06
N ALA A 218 -6.41 16.48 9.01
CA ALA A 218 -7.43 17.16 9.76
C ALA A 218 -7.36 16.80 11.25
N ARG A 219 -7.54 17.79 12.11
CA ARG A 219 -7.63 17.66 13.58
C ARG A 219 -9.07 17.67 14.09
N ILE A 220 -9.93 18.35 13.34
CA ILE A 220 -11.37 18.46 13.60
C ILE A 220 -12.16 18.21 12.32
N ALA A 221 -13.44 17.85 12.46
CA ALA A 221 -14.29 17.52 11.32
C ALA A 221 -14.46 18.66 10.30
N ALA A 222 -14.38 19.93 10.73
CA ALA A 222 -14.48 21.07 9.82
C ALA A 222 -13.31 21.12 8.82
N GLU A 223 -12.11 20.71 9.23
CA GLU A 223 -10.91 20.72 8.41
C GLU A 223 -10.87 19.62 7.34
N THR A 224 -11.84 18.71 7.33
CA THR A 224 -11.98 17.68 6.30
C THR A 224 -12.71 18.18 5.05
N GLN A 225 -13.09 19.46 4.99
CA GLN A 225 -13.68 20.04 3.80
C GLN A 225 -12.69 20.08 2.65
N ILE A 226 -13.09 19.51 1.50
CA ILE A 226 -12.26 19.45 0.31
C ILE A 226 -13.13 19.36 -0.94
N GLN A 227 -12.66 19.97 -2.03
CA GLN A 227 -13.21 19.88 -3.39
C GLN A 227 -12.09 19.95 -4.42
N GLY A 228 -12.37 19.52 -5.66
CA GLY A 228 -11.43 19.60 -6.78
C GLY A 228 -10.74 18.28 -7.06
N ASP A 229 -9.68 18.34 -7.84
CA ASP A 229 -9.03 17.19 -8.44
C ASP A 229 -7.55 17.11 -8.09
N LEU A 230 -7.05 15.89 -7.87
CA LEU A 230 -5.63 15.60 -7.74
C LEU A 230 -5.25 14.40 -8.61
N TRP A 231 -4.13 14.52 -9.32
CA TRP A 231 -3.43 13.41 -9.97
C TRP A 231 -2.10 13.19 -9.30
N LEU A 232 -1.68 11.91 -9.19
CA LEU A 232 -0.39 11.49 -8.64
C LEU A 232 0.26 10.48 -9.58
N ASP A 233 1.59 10.59 -9.71
CA ASP A 233 2.40 9.66 -10.47
C ASP A 233 3.85 9.61 -9.94
N GLU A 234 4.63 8.64 -10.43
CA GLU A 234 6.07 8.49 -10.17
C GLU A 234 6.43 8.47 -8.67
N VAL A 235 5.56 7.88 -7.83
CA VAL A 235 5.82 7.75 -6.39
C VAL A 235 6.97 6.78 -6.16
N SER A 236 8.06 7.26 -5.61
CA SER A 236 9.27 6.47 -5.38
C SER A 236 9.92 6.80 -4.04
N ILE A 237 10.54 5.79 -3.42
CA ILE A 237 11.32 5.96 -2.20
C ILE A 237 12.69 5.33 -2.43
N GLN A 238 13.74 6.11 -2.26
CA GLN A 238 15.13 5.70 -2.46
C GLN A 238 15.95 6.01 -1.20
N PRO A 239 16.99 5.22 -0.89
CA PRO A 239 17.91 5.60 0.17
C PRO A 239 18.58 6.92 -0.18
N THR A 240 18.73 7.80 0.82
CA THR A 240 19.52 9.01 0.62
C THR A 240 20.98 8.59 0.49
N GLU A 241 21.62 8.92 -0.65
CA GLU A 241 23.02 8.62 -0.87
C GLU A 241 23.84 9.27 0.24
N THR A 242 24.55 8.47 1.03
CA THR A 242 25.58 8.98 1.91
C THR A 242 26.74 9.39 0.98
N LYS A 243 26.92 10.70 0.74
CA LYS A 243 28.16 11.17 0.11
C LYS A 243 29.31 10.71 1.03
N LEU A 244 30.09 9.74 0.55
CA LEU A 244 31.36 9.32 1.13
C LEU A 244 32.38 10.44 0.99
#